data_90b1f0581246eefe3ea49c1345297a6d
#
_entry.id   90b1f0581246eefe3ea49c1345297a6d
#
_cell.length_a   1.000
_cell.length_b   1.000
_cell.length_c   1.000
_cell.angle_alpha   90.00
_cell.angle_beta   90.00
_cell.angle_gamma   90.00
#
_symmetry.space_group_name_H-M   'P 1'
#
loop_
_entity.id
_entity.type
_entity.pdbx_description
1 polymer ?
#
loop_
_entity_poly.entity_id
_entity_poly.type
_entity_poly.pdbx_seq_one_letter_code
_entity_poly.pdbx_strand_id
1 'polypeptide(L)'
;MLGAIIGDMVGSIYDFKPIKTKDFEIYDYNMRMTDDSFLTIAVAKVLMNHYPIIYKKKNLEIIKEELRYEFVKTWESNKGAGFGAMFYLWCQKAKYKKVEPYNSLGNGCAMRISPVGWIANTEKHLKILSKAVTEITHNHPDSIKGAEAISLCIYLSLHNFSKEEIRKRMIEEYYPEIQDFNFLDLVKNYEFSEICSKSVPQAIYCFLISNSLEDAIRNCIAIGGDCDTTAAMAGAIAEAYYQKDKLSPFEDKFLYFLIDKEVEDLIKKFHKTIGSNKFNNI
;
A
#
# COMPACT_ATOMS: atom_id res chain seq x y z
N MET A 1 -1.79 -2.39 7.39
CA MET A 1 -2.94 -1.99 6.55
C MET A 1 -3.47 -0.60 6.92
N LEU A 2 -3.61 -0.27 8.20
CA LEU A 2 -4.07 1.05 8.66
C LEU A 2 -3.14 2.19 8.21
N GLY A 3 -1.82 1.99 8.31
CA GLY A 3 -0.84 3.00 7.86
C GLY A 3 -0.92 3.32 6.36
N ALA A 4 -1.34 2.34 5.53
CA ALA A 4 -1.61 2.61 4.12
C ALA A 4 -2.80 3.55 3.95
N ILE A 5 -3.90 3.28 4.66
CA ILE A 5 -5.12 4.11 4.61
C ILE A 5 -4.84 5.53 5.13
N ILE A 6 -4.10 5.66 6.23
CA ILE A 6 -3.71 6.98 6.76
C ILE A 6 -2.84 7.73 5.75
N GLY A 7 -1.85 7.06 5.14
CA GLY A 7 -0.98 7.66 4.13
C GLY A 7 -1.75 8.17 2.91
N ASP A 8 -2.65 7.35 2.36
CA ASP A 8 -3.58 7.72 1.31
C ASP A 8 -4.41 8.96 1.68
N MET A 9 -5.09 8.93 2.83
CA MET A 9 -5.93 10.03 3.28
C MET A 9 -5.14 11.34 3.44
N VAL A 10 -3.96 11.30 4.07
CA VAL A 10 -3.09 12.49 4.20
C VAL A 10 -2.62 12.97 2.84
N GLY A 11 -2.21 12.06 1.96
CA GLY A 11 -1.74 12.38 0.61
C GLY A 11 -2.81 12.98 -0.30
N SER A 12 -4.07 12.55 -0.15
CA SER A 12 -5.20 12.88 -1.04
C SER A 12 -5.47 14.37 -1.25
N ILE A 13 -4.98 15.24 -0.37
CA ILE A 13 -5.11 16.70 -0.49
C ILE A 13 -3.90 17.37 -1.14
N TYR A 14 -2.80 16.63 -1.36
CA TYR A 14 -1.52 17.17 -1.85
C TYR A 14 -1.12 16.71 -3.25
N ASP A 15 -1.80 15.74 -3.87
CA ASP A 15 -1.44 15.17 -5.17
C ASP A 15 -1.23 16.21 -6.28
N PHE A 16 -2.15 17.17 -6.35
CA PHE A 16 -2.10 18.24 -7.36
C PHE A 16 -1.65 19.59 -6.79
N LYS A 17 -1.23 19.62 -5.50
CA LYS A 17 -0.80 20.82 -4.79
C LYS A 17 0.37 20.51 -3.86
N PRO A 18 1.54 20.09 -4.41
CA PRO A 18 2.68 19.72 -3.60
C PRO A 18 3.18 20.90 -2.77
N ILE A 19 3.36 20.68 -1.47
CA ILE A 19 3.76 21.74 -0.53
C ILE A 19 5.27 21.78 -0.29
N LYS A 20 6.02 20.73 -0.64
CA LYS A 20 7.48 20.64 -0.57
C LYS A 20 8.06 20.95 0.82
N THR A 21 7.32 20.62 1.88
CA THR A 21 7.73 20.81 3.29
C THR A 21 7.12 19.71 4.16
N LYS A 22 7.79 19.42 5.29
CA LYS A 22 7.24 18.54 6.36
C LYS A 22 6.41 19.32 7.39
N ASP A 23 6.45 20.64 7.35
CA ASP A 23 5.74 21.53 8.28
C ASP A 23 4.35 21.84 7.72
N PHE A 24 3.37 21.03 8.13
CA PHE A 24 1.94 21.18 7.80
C PHE A 24 1.08 20.51 8.86
N GLU A 25 -0.18 20.98 8.99
CA GLU A 25 -1.17 20.30 9.82
C GLU A 25 -1.55 18.96 9.22
N ILE A 26 -1.33 17.87 9.99
CA ILE A 26 -1.50 16.51 9.48
C ILE A 26 -2.96 16.06 9.47
N TYR A 27 -3.82 16.73 10.23
CA TYR A 27 -5.26 16.42 10.30
C TYR A 27 -6.04 17.49 9.57
N ASP A 28 -6.71 17.12 8.49
CA ASP A 28 -7.57 18.02 7.71
C ASP A 28 -8.88 17.28 7.38
N TYR A 29 -10.02 17.96 7.53
CA TYR A 29 -11.35 17.40 7.26
C TYR A 29 -11.63 17.16 5.78
N ASN A 30 -10.79 17.68 4.87
CA ASN A 30 -10.88 17.41 3.43
C ASN A 30 -10.18 16.10 3.02
N MET A 31 -9.46 15.45 3.93
CA MET A 31 -8.87 14.15 3.70
C MET A 31 -9.95 13.11 3.36
N ARG A 32 -9.66 12.26 2.40
CA ARG A 32 -10.56 11.19 2.01
C ARG A 32 -9.77 9.96 1.60
N MET A 33 -10.39 8.82 1.73
CA MET A 33 -9.88 7.59 1.10
C MET A 33 -9.99 7.73 -0.43
N THR A 34 -8.94 7.34 -1.14
CA THR A 34 -8.92 7.22 -2.60
C THR A 34 -8.97 5.74 -3.01
N ASP A 35 -8.73 5.46 -4.29
CA ASP A 35 -8.65 4.08 -4.77
C ASP A 35 -7.53 3.27 -4.09
N ASP A 36 -6.49 3.90 -3.57
CA ASP A 36 -5.45 3.29 -2.75
C ASP A 36 -6.03 2.54 -1.55
N SER A 37 -6.80 3.23 -0.72
CA SER A 37 -7.47 2.64 0.44
C SER A 37 -8.52 1.62 0.04
N PHE A 38 -9.39 1.96 -0.91
CA PHE A 38 -10.48 1.07 -1.31
C PHE A 38 -9.97 -0.24 -1.91
N LEU A 39 -8.92 -0.21 -2.73
CA LEU A 39 -8.32 -1.42 -3.29
C LEU A 39 -7.48 -2.20 -2.27
N THR A 40 -6.83 -1.52 -1.32
CA THR A 40 -6.19 -2.17 -0.16
C THR A 40 -7.21 -2.97 0.66
N ILE A 41 -8.36 -2.36 0.95
CA ILE A 41 -9.49 -3.01 1.65
C ILE A 41 -10.02 -4.20 0.86
N ALA A 42 -10.16 -4.06 -0.46
CA ALA A 42 -10.61 -5.15 -1.34
C ALA A 42 -9.65 -6.35 -1.29
N VAL A 43 -8.34 -6.10 -1.34
CA VAL A 43 -7.32 -7.15 -1.20
C VAL A 43 -7.42 -7.82 0.18
N ALA A 44 -7.51 -7.04 1.25
CA ALA A 44 -7.62 -7.57 2.62
C ALA A 44 -8.86 -8.47 2.79
N LYS A 45 -10.02 -8.05 2.29
CA LYS A 45 -11.28 -8.83 2.34
C LYS A 45 -11.12 -10.21 1.72
N VAL A 46 -10.58 -10.28 0.52
CA VAL A 46 -10.41 -11.55 -0.19
C VAL A 46 -9.35 -12.43 0.51
N LEU A 47 -8.21 -11.87 0.89
CA LEU A 47 -7.16 -12.67 1.53
C LEU A 47 -7.58 -13.25 2.88
N MET A 48 -8.37 -12.53 3.68
CA MET A 48 -8.93 -13.05 4.94
C MET A 48 -9.78 -14.30 4.74
N ASN A 49 -10.57 -14.37 3.67
CA ASN A 49 -11.46 -15.51 3.40
C ASN A 49 -10.69 -16.81 3.14
N HIS A 50 -9.43 -16.70 2.73
CA HIS A 50 -8.58 -17.85 2.36
C HIS A 50 -7.49 -18.17 3.38
N TYR A 51 -7.35 -17.37 4.43
CA TYR A 51 -6.35 -17.64 5.48
C TYR A 51 -6.77 -18.84 6.34
N PRO A 52 -5.85 -19.74 6.74
CA PRO A 52 -4.40 -19.76 6.48
C PRO A 52 -3.94 -20.58 5.26
N ILE A 53 -4.85 -21.16 4.49
CA ILE A 53 -4.54 -22.09 3.38
C ILE A 53 -4.31 -21.42 2.02
N ILE A 54 -4.06 -20.15 2.04
CA ILE A 54 -3.98 -19.22 0.91
C ILE A 54 -2.96 -19.64 -0.18
N TYR A 55 -1.89 -20.35 0.19
CA TYR A 55 -0.75 -20.63 -0.68
C TYR A 55 -0.89 -21.89 -1.55
N LYS A 56 -1.97 -22.62 -1.43
CA LYS A 56 -2.23 -23.78 -2.32
C LYS A 56 -2.55 -23.29 -3.72
N LYS A 57 -1.91 -23.88 -4.76
CA LYS A 57 -2.10 -23.46 -6.17
C LYS A 57 -3.58 -23.34 -6.58
N LYS A 58 -4.42 -24.26 -6.15
CA LYS A 58 -5.87 -24.22 -6.43
C LYS A 58 -6.51 -22.97 -5.81
N ASN A 59 -6.10 -22.59 -4.62
CA ASN A 59 -6.65 -21.42 -3.93
C ASN A 59 -6.21 -20.11 -4.60
N LEU A 60 -4.99 -20.04 -5.13
CA LEU A 60 -4.50 -18.84 -5.83
C LEU A 60 -5.37 -18.48 -7.05
N GLU A 61 -5.83 -19.44 -7.82
CA GLU A 61 -6.73 -19.17 -8.94
C GLU A 61 -8.12 -18.68 -8.46
N ILE A 62 -8.63 -19.26 -7.37
CA ILE A 62 -9.87 -18.80 -6.74
C ILE A 62 -9.70 -17.37 -6.22
N ILE A 63 -8.61 -17.08 -5.52
CA ILE A 63 -8.27 -15.74 -5.00
C ILE A 63 -8.21 -14.71 -6.15
N LYS A 64 -7.60 -15.05 -7.28
CA LYS A 64 -7.55 -14.14 -8.44
C LYS A 64 -8.94 -13.83 -8.99
N GLU A 65 -9.82 -14.82 -9.08
CA GLU A 65 -11.20 -14.59 -9.55
C GLU A 65 -12.00 -13.77 -8.53
N GLU A 66 -11.88 -14.05 -7.23
CA GLU A 66 -12.54 -13.26 -6.19
C GLU A 66 -12.02 -11.82 -6.14
N LEU A 67 -10.70 -11.61 -6.29
CA LEU A 67 -10.14 -10.28 -6.36
C LEU A 67 -10.63 -9.52 -7.59
N ARG A 68 -10.74 -10.19 -8.75
CA ARG A 68 -11.32 -9.57 -9.96
C ARG A 68 -12.74 -9.07 -9.71
N TYR A 69 -13.55 -9.90 -9.07
CA TYR A 69 -14.92 -9.55 -8.69
C TYR A 69 -14.94 -8.39 -7.68
N GLU A 70 -14.15 -8.48 -6.62
CA GLU A 70 -14.10 -7.46 -5.56
C GLU A 70 -13.57 -6.12 -6.09
N PHE A 71 -12.59 -6.12 -7.00
CA PHE A 71 -12.11 -4.89 -7.64
C PHE A 71 -13.20 -4.20 -8.47
N VAL A 72 -13.96 -4.96 -9.25
CA VAL A 72 -15.09 -4.40 -10.02
C VAL A 72 -16.16 -3.83 -9.08
N LYS A 73 -16.54 -4.57 -8.04
CA LYS A 73 -17.50 -4.14 -7.03
C LYS A 73 -17.05 -2.87 -6.32
N THR A 74 -15.78 -2.82 -5.90
CA THR A 74 -15.18 -1.66 -5.24
C THR A 74 -15.21 -0.44 -6.15
N TRP A 75 -14.81 -0.59 -7.42
CA TRP A 75 -14.88 0.47 -8.42
C TRP A 75 -16.31 0.97 -8.64
N GLU A 76 -17.30 0.07 -8.74
CA GLU A 76 -18.71 0.46 -8.95
C GLU A 76 -19.25 1.30 -7.78
N SER A 77 -18.89 0.94 -6.56
CA SER A 77 -19.34 1.65 -5.35
C SER A 77 -18.63 2.98 -5.11
N ASN A 78 -17.44 3.19 -5.70
CA ASN A 78 -16.56 4.32 -5.38
C ASN A 78 -16.02 5.04 -6.64
N LYS A 79 -16.83 5.23 -7.67
CA LYS A 79 -16.39 5.78 -8.99
C LYS A 79 -15.65 7.11 -8.93
N GLY A 80 -15.83 7.90 -7.89
CA GLY A 80 -15.18 9.20 -7.67
C GLY A 80 -13.86 9.12 -6.89
N ALA A 81 -13.36 7.91 -6.61
CA ALA A 81 -12.20 7.71 -5.73
C ALA A 81 -10.83 7.92 -6.39
N GLY A 82 -10.75 8.28 -7.67
CA GLY A 82 -9.47 8.56 -8.33
C GLY A 82 -8.90 7.42 -9.18
N PHE A 83 -9.63 6.32 -9.36
CA PHE A 83 -9.15 5.16 -10.14
C PHE A 83 -8.50 5.55 -11.48
N GLY A 84 -7.28 5.05 -11.71
CA GLY A 84 -6.56 5.29 -12.95
C GLY A 84 -7.33 4.85 -14.19
N ALA A 85 -7.16 5.56 -15.32
CA ALA A 85 -7.94 5.37 -16.54
C ALA A 85 -7.90 3.93 -17.08
N MET A 86 -6.76 3.28 -17.06
CA MET A 86 -6.62 1.89 -17.52
C MET A 86 -7.40 0.91 -16.62
N PHE A 87 -7.35 1.11 -15.31
CA PHE A 87 -8.11 0.31 -14.34
C PHE A 87 -9.61 0.51 -14.51
N TYR A 88 -10.03 1.75 -14.69
CA TYR A 88 -11.44 2.10 -14.97
C TYR A 88 -11.97 1.36 -16.21
N LEU A 89 -11.25 1.43 -17.34
CA LEU A 89 -11.61 0.73 -18.57
C LEU A 89 -11.60 -0.81 -18.41
N TRP A 90 -10.66 -1.33 -17.63
CA TRP A 90 -10.60 -2.75 -17.31
C TRP A 90 -11.82 -3.18 -16.50
N CYS A 91 -12.21 -2.44 -15.45
CA CYS A 91 -13.41 -2.72 -14.64
C CYS A 91 -14.69 -2.67 -15.47
N GLN A 92 -14.86 -1.69 -16.36
CA GLN A 92 -16.02 -1.63 -17.26
C GLN A 92 -16.18 -2.91 -18.08
N LYS A 93 -15.10 -3.49 -18.56
CA LYS A 93 -15.12 -4.73 -19.33
C LYS A 93 -15.26 -5.97 -18.42
N ALA A 94 -14.53 -5.98 -17.30
CA ALA A 94 -14.48 -7.10 -16.34
C ALA A 94 -15.85 -7.36 -15.65
N LYS A 95 -16.71 -6.35 -15.59
CA LYS A 95 -18.09 -6.48 -15.12
C LYS A 95 -18.90 -7.51 -15.91
N TYR A 96 -18.64 -7.65 -17.20
CA TYR A 96 -19.46 -8.47 -18.11
C TYR A 96 -18.76 -9.74 -18.61
N LYS A 97 -17.45 -9.81 -18.51
CA LYS A 97 -16.66 -10.94 -19.00
C LYS A 97 -15.29 -11.00 -18.32
N LYS A 98 -14.66 -12.17 -18.40
CA LYS A 98 -13.25 -12.30 -18.01
C LYS A 98 -12.40 -11.41 -18.93
N VAL A 99 -11.50 -10.63 -18.33
CA VAL A 99 -10.59 -9.70 -19.03
C VAL A 99 -9.17 -10.00 -18.59
N GLU A 100 -8.26 -10.00 -19.55
CA GLU A 100 -6.83 -10.17 -19.29
C GLU A 100 -6.24 -8.90 -18.63
N PRO A 101 -5.11 -9.03 -17.92
CA PRO A 101 -4.36 -7.87 -17.43
C PRO A 101 -3.92 -6.98 -18.59
N TYR A 102 -3.71 -5.71 -18.29
CA TYR A 102 -3.44 -4.68 -19.31
C TYR A 102 -1.99 -4.16 -19.33
N ASN A 103 -1.06 -4.95 -18.79
CA ASN A 103 0.38 -4.71 -18.81
C ASN A 103 0.80 -3.31 -18.31
N SER A 104 0.13 -2.82 -17.26
CA SER A 104 0.41 -1.51 -16.67
C SER A 104 1.79 -1.46 -16.03
N LEU A 105 2.47 -0.32 -16.18
CA LEU A 105 3.69 0.08 -15.45
C LEU A 105 3.36 0.81 -14.15
N GLY A 106 2.07 1.10 -13.93
CA GLY A 106 1.57 1.94 -12.84
C GLY A 106 1.79 1.35 -11.46
N ASN A 107 1.83 2.24 -10.48
CA ASN A 107 2.01 1.92 -9.05
C ASN A 107 0.72 1.41 -8.37
N GLY A 108 -0.42 1.42 -9.06
CA GLY A 108 -1.71 0.96 -8.55
C GLY A 108 -1.76 -0.48 -8.04
N CYS A 109 -0.76 -1.33 -8.37
CA CYS A 109 -0.58 -2.64 -7.75
C CYS A 109 0.20 -2.58 -6.44
N ALA A 110 1.17 -1.67 -6.33
CA ALA A 110 2.03 -1.53 -5.15
C ALA A 110 1.32 -0.81 -4.00
N MET A 111 0.48 0.19 -4.31
CA MET A 111 -0.31 0.95 -3.33
C MET A 111 -1.23 0.04 -2.49
N ARG A 112 -1.84 -0.98 -3.12
CA ARG A 112 -2.83 -1.86 -2.51
C ARG A 112 -2.28 -3.17 -1.92
N ILE A 113 -0.94 -3.39 -1.98
CA ILE A 113 -0.32 -4.68 -1.68
C ILE A 113 -0.13 -4.96 -0.19
N SER A 114 -0.33 -3.96 0.68
CA SER A 114 0.01 -4.06 2.09
C SER A 114 -0.54 -5.31 2.81
N PRO A 115 -1.78 -5.80 2.54
CA PRO A 115 -2.28 -7.00 3.20
C PRO A 115 -1.45 -8.25 2.92
N VAL A 116 -0.77 -8.32 1.76
CA VAL A 116 0.11 -9.44 1.41
C VAL A 116 1.32 -9.52 2.34
N GLY A 117 1.95 -8.39 2.64
CA GLY A 117 3.09 -8.32 3.56
C GLY A 117 2.73 -8.78 4.98
N TRP A 118 1.51 -8.44 5.44
CA TRP A 118 1.01 -8.83 6.74
C TRP A 118 0.65 -10.32 6.86
N ILE A 119 0.15 -10.94 5.79
CA ILE A 119 -0.41 -12.31 5.83
C ILE A 119 0.62 -13.39 5.44
N ALA A 120 1.73 -13.00 4.84
CA ALA A 120 2.74 -13.93 4.37
C ALA A 120 3.52 -14.59 5.51
N ASN A 121 3.61 -15.92 5.48
CA ASN A 121 4.34 -16.69 6.51
C ASN A 121 5.82 -16.91 6.16
N THR A 122 6.20 -16.74 4.90
CA THR A 122 7.57 -16.87 4.38
C THR A 122 7.75 -15.95 3.18
N GLU A 123 8.99 -15.55 2.88
CA GLU A 123 9.29 -14.76 1.68
C GLU A 123 8.84 -15.47 0.38
N LYS A 124 8.97 -16.80 0.31
CA LYS A 124 8.45 -17.57 -0.82
C LYS A 124 6.94 -17.42 -0.99
N HIS A 125 6.19 -17.50 0.09
CA HIS A 125 4.74 -17.30 0.08
C HIS A 125 4.39 -15.86 -0.29
N LEU A 126 5.12 -14.88 0.23
CA LEU A 126 4.97 -13.48 -0.12
C LEU A 126 5.10 -13.26 -1.63
N LYS A 127 6.18 -13.74 -2.24
CA LYS A 127 6.43 -13.57 -3.68
C LYS A 127 5.33 -14.21 -4.54
N ILE A 128 4.88 -15.40 -4.18
CA ILE A 128 3.77 -16.08 -4.88
C ILE A 128 2.47 -15.27 -4.77
N LEU A 129 2.14 -14.79 -3.57
CA LEU A 129 0.89 -14.09 -3.32
C LEU A 129 0.92 -12.67 -3.88
N SER A 130 2.03 -11.93 -3.72
CA SER A 130 2.22 -10.61 -4.31
C SER A 130 2.03 -10.65 -5.82
N LYS A 131 2.66 -11.62 -6.50
CA LYS A 131 2.47 -11.82 -7.94
C LYS A 131 1.00 -12.11 -8.28
N ALA A 132 0.34 -13.02 -7.55
CA ALA A 132 -1.05 -13.39 -7.80
C ALA A 132 -2.02 -12.21 -7.67
N VAL A 133 -1.83 -11.34 -6.67
CA VAL A 133 -2.64 -10.13 -6.44
C VAL A 133 -2.37 -9.07 -7.52
N THR A 134 -1.11 -8.94 -7.94
CA THR A 134 -0.66 -7.90 -8.87
C THR A 134 -1.06 -8.20 -10.31
N GLU A 135 -0.82 -9.43 -10.78
CA GLU A 135 -0.95 -9.81 -12.19
C GLU A 135 -2.40 -9.87 -12.71
N ILE A 136 -3.39 -9.65 -11.85
CA ILE A 136 -4.80 -9.53 -12.26
C ILE A 136 -4.99 -8.35 -13.21
N THR A 137 -4.23 -7.28 -13.00
CA THR A 137 -4.29 -6.03 -13.76
C THR A 137 -2.92 -5.59 -14.26
N HIS A 138 -1.88 -5.68 -13.44
CA HIS A 138 -0.53 -5.18 -13.65
C HIS A 138 0.44 -6.35 -13.84
N ASN A 139 0.55 -6.87 -15.04
CA ASN A 139 1.43 -8.00 -15.34
C ASN A 139 2.78 -7.59 -15.97
N HIS A 140 3.09 -6.27 -16.00
CA HIS A 140 4.41 -5.78 -16.39
C HIS A 140 5.46 -6.14 -15.33
N PRO A 141 6.69 -6.56 -15.70
CA PRO A 141 7.74 -6.93 -14.75
C PRO A 141 8.02 -5.87 -13.68
N ASP A 142 8.07 -4.57 -14.04
CA ASP A 142 8.32 -3.47 -13.10
C ASP A 142 7.22 -3.34 -12.05
N SER A 143 5.97 -3.58 -12.43
CA SER A 143 4.84 -3.51 -11.51
C SER A 143 4.83 -4.70 -10.56
N ILE A 144 5.14 -5.90 -11.05
CA ILE A 144 5.31 -7.09 -10.22
C ILE A 144 6.45 -6.87 -9.22
N LYS A 145 7.59 -6.33 -9.69
CA LYS A 145 8.75 -5.98 -8.86
C LYS A 145 8.39 -4.96 -7.79
N GLY A 146 7.65 -3.89 -8.16
CA GLY A 146 7.25 -2.83 -7.23
C GLY A 146 6.36 -3.34 -6.10
N ALA A 147 5.32 -4.10 -6.44
CA ALA A 147 4.42 -4.70 -5.44
C ALA A 147 5.15 -5.71 -4.55
N GLU A 148 6.06 -6.52 -5.12
CA GLU A 148 6.89 -7.45 -4.35
C GLU A 148 7.80 -6.70 -3.37
N ALA A 149 8.46 -5.61 -3.79
CA ALA A 149 9.34 -4.81 -2.95
C ALA A 149 8.59 -4.20 -1.76
N ILE A 150 7.42 -3.58 -1.95
CA ILE A 150 6.61 -3.02 -0.85
C ILE A 150 6.17 -4.11 0.10
N SER A 151 5.62 -5.22 -0.40
CA SER A 151 5.18 -6.32 0.46
C SER A 151 6.34 -6.96 1.22
N LEU A 152 7.53 -7.04 0.63
CA LEU A 152 8.73 -7.54 1.28
C LEU A 152 9.22 -6.59 2.38
N CYS A 153 9.23 -5.28 2.17
CA CYS A 153 9.55 -4.31 3.23
C CYS A 153 8.63 -4.47 4.44
N ILE A 154 7.31 -4.65 4.21
CA ILE A 154 6.33 -4.90 5.28
C ILE A 154 6.66 -6.21 6.02
N TYR A 155 6.89 -7.29 5.29
CA TYR A 155 7.23 -8.59 5.86
C TYR A 155 8.50 -8.54 6.71
N LEU A 156 9.58 -7.94 6.20
CA LEU A 156 10.85 -7.78 6.91
C LEU A 156 10.66 -6.95 8.19
N SER A 157 9.88 -5.86 8.12
CA SER A 157 9.53 -5.01 9.26
C SER A 157 8.81 -5.80 10.37
N LEU A 158 7.84 -6.64 10.01
CA LEU A 158 7.14 -7.53 10.94
C LEU A 158 8.06 -8.56 11.59
N HIS A 159 9.12 -8.97 10.90
CA HIS A 159 10.11 -9.95 11.36
C HIS A 159 11.33 -9.32 12.04
N ASN A 160 11.23 -8.05 12.46
CA ASN A 160 12.26 -7.31 13.24
C ASN A 160 13.59 -7.08 12.50
N PHE A 161 13.59 -7.07 11.16
CA PHE A 161 14.75 -6.61 10.41
C PHE A 161 14.96 -5.11 10.65
N SER A 162 16.22 -4.71 10.82
CA SER A 162 16.61 -3.31 10.93
C SER A 162 16.41 -2.58 9.61
N LYS A 163 16.33 -1.25 9.66
CA LYS A 163 16.24 -0.44 8.45
C LYS A 163 17.46 -0.61 7.53
N GLU A 164 18.64 -0.81 8.11
CA GLU A 164 19.86 -1.11 7.38
C GLU A 164 19.76 -2.41 6.61
N GLU A 165 19.26 -3.46 7.22
CA GLU A 165 19.04 -4.75 6.55
C GLU A 165 17.98 -4.65 5.45
N ILE A 166 16.87 -3.93 5.71
CA ILE A 166 15.83 -3.66 4.70
C ILE A 166 16.42 -2.83 3.56
N ARG A 167 17.16 -1.75 3.85
CA ARG A 167 17.83 -0.91 2.86
C ARG A 167 18.76 -1.73 1.97
N LYS A 168 19.61 -2.55 2.58
CA LYS A 168 20.55 -3.41 1.86
C LYS A 168 19.79 -4.34 0.88
N ARG A 169 18.73 -5.02 1.36
CA ARG A 169 17.91 -5.89 0.51
C ARG A 169 17.27 -5.14 -0.65
N MET A 170 16.74 -3.94 -0.42
CA MET A 170 16.12 -3.14 -1.47
C MET A 170 17.13 -2.67 -2.51
N ILE A 171 18.32 -2.26 -2.12
CA ILE A 171 19.39 -1.88 -3.04
C ILE A 171 19.89 -3.07 -3.88
N GLU A 172 20.15 -4.20 -3.23
CA GLU A 172 20.72 -5.38 -3.88
C GLU A 172 19.74 -6.13 -4.81
N GLU A 173 18.45 -6.18 -4.44
CA GLU A 173 17.48 -7.04 -5.13
C GLU A 173 16.49 -6.27 -5.99
N TYR A 174 16.22 -4.97 -5.70
CA TYR A 174 15.12 -4.23 -6.34
C TYR A 174 15.51 -2.89 -6.95
N TYR A 175 16.03 -1.95 -6.16
CA TYR A 175 16.20 -0.54 -6.52
C TYR A 175 17.57 0.00 -6.10
N PRO A 176 18.63 -0.29 -6.87
CA PRO A 176 20.00 0.17 -6.55
C PRO A 176 20.10 1.68 -6.34
N GLU A 177 19.27 2.46 -7.03
CA GLU A 177 19.24 3.92 -6.96
C GLU A 177 18.92 4.48 -5.57
N ILE A 178 18.31 3.69 -4.66
CA ILE A 178 18.03 4.10 -3.27
C ILE A 178 19.31 4.48 -2.52
N GLN A 179 20.47 3.92 -2.90
CA GLN A 179 21.76 4.26 -2.28
C GLN A 179 22.16 5.73 -2.50
N ASP A 180 21.74 6.29 -3.64
CA ASP A 180 22.14 7.64 -4.09
C ASP A 180 21.09 8.71 -3.75
N PHE A 181 19.95 8.33 -3.19
CA PHE A 181 18.90 9.27 -2.84
C PHE A 181 19.31 10.20 -1.72
N ASN A 182 19.04 11.49 -1.92
CA ASN A 182 19.15 12.54 -0.93
C ASN A 182 17.79 13.21 -0.74
N PHE A 183 17.35 13.36 0.51
CA PHE A 183 16.02 13.90 0.82
C PHE A 183 15.79 15.30 0.27
N LEU A 184 16.76 16.21 0.44
CA LEU A 184 16.61 17.58 -0.02
C LEU A 184 16.58 17.68 -1.56
N ASP A 185 17.32 16.81 -2.23
CA ASP A 185 17.30 16.72 -3.69
C ASP A 185 15.96 16.20 -4.18
N LEU A 186 15.37 15.20 -3.50
CA LEU A 186 14.04 14.73 -3.82
C LEU A 186 12.97 15.81 -3.57
N VAL A 187 13.02 16.52 -2.44
CA VAL A 187 12.11 17.64 -2.18
C VAL A 187 12.16 18.67 -3.30
N LYS A 188 13.35 18.98 -3.81
CA LYS A 188 13.55 19.99 -4.85
C LYS A 188 13.13 19.51 -6.24
N ASN A 189 13.46 18.26 -6.60
CA ASN A 189 13.50 17.82 -7.99
C ASN A 189 12.52 16.68 -8.33
N TYR A 190 11.93 16.00 -7.32
CA TYR A 190 11.01 14.91 -7.60
C TYR A 190 9.68 15.44 -8.13
N GLU A 191 9.24 14.87 -9.25
CA GLU A 191 8.01 15.25 -9.94
C GLU A 191 6.98 14.11 -9.87
N PHE A 192 5.72 14.43 -10.21
CA PHE A 192 4.62 13.48 -10.25
C PHE A 192 4.89 12.31 -11.20
N SER A 193 4.69 11.09 -10.72
CA SER A 193 4.80 9.89 -11.54
C SER A 193 3.99 8.73 -10.95
N GLU A 194 3.06 8.20 -11.72
CA GLU A 194 2.28 7.00 -11.41
C GLU A 194 3.03 5.69 -11.75
N ILE A 195 4.31 5.73 -12.16
CA ILE A 195 5.08 4.56 -12.60
C ILE A 195 5.78 3.92 -11.39
N CYS A 196 5.69 2.59 -11.24
CA CYS A 196 6.30 1.85 -10.15
C CYS A 196 7.79 2.15 -9.96
N SER A 197 8.60 2.13 -11.02
CA SER A 197 10.03 2.39 -10.94
C SER A 197 10.40 3.83 -10.55
N LYS A 198 9.42 4.75 -10.53
CA LYS A 198 9.62 6.16 -10.19
C LYS A 198 8.87 6.62 -8.94
N SER A 199 8.08 5.77 -8.30
CA SER A 199 7.34 6.09 -7.07
C SER A 199 7.64 5.11 -5.93
N VAL A 200 7.78 3.81 -6.23
CA VAL A 200 8.06 2.79 -5.21
C VAL A 200 9.41 3.00 -4.49
N PRO A 201 10.55 3.22 -5.18
CA PRO A 201 11.82 3.46 -4.48
C PRO A 201 11.81 4.73 -3.62
N GLN A 202 11.08 5.78 -4.03
CA GLN A 202 10.90 7.00 -3.25
C GLN A 202 10.09 6.73 -1.97
N ALA A 203 9.00 5.98 -2.06
CA ALA A 203 8.21 5.59 -0.89
C ALA A 203 9.03 4.75 0.11
N ILE A 204 9.79 3.77 -0.39
CA ILE A 204 10.71 2.97 0.44
C ILE A 204 11.76 3.87 1.10
N TYR A 205 12.37 4.79 0.36
CA TYR A 205 13.35 5.71 0.91
C TYR A 205 12.76 6.61 2.00
N CYS A 206 11.58 7.17 1.80
CA CYS A 206 10.87 7.98 2.80
C CYS A 206 10.63 7.21 4.11
N PHE A 207 10.28 5.92 4.03
CA PHE A 207 10.23 5.05 5.20
C PHE A 207 11.61 4.86 5.83
N LEU A 208 12.65 4.54 5.04
CA LEU A 208 13.99 4.24 5.55
C LEU A 208 14.59 5.38 6.37
N ILE A 209 14.34 6.64 5.99
CA ILE A 209 14.85 7.82 6.70
C ILE A 209 13.93 8.31 7.83
N SER A 210 12.73 7.73 8.00
CA SER A 210 11.75 8.20 8.98
C SER A 210 12.08 7.77 10.41
N ASN A 211 11.47 8.43 11.40
CA ASN A 211 11.57 8.08 12.82
C ASN A 211 10.23 7.58 13.42
N SER A 212 9.14 7.66 12.66
CA SER A 212 7.81 7.22 13.06
C SER A 212 6.94 6.98 11.83
N LEU A 213 5.73 6.43 12.03
CA LEU A 213 4.72 6.33 10.98
C LEU A 213 4.36 7.72 10.42
N GLU A 214 4.08 8.69 11.30
CA GLU A 214 3.78 10.07 10.90
C GLU A 214 4.94 10.68 10.09
N ASP A 215 6.18 10.48 10.53
CA ASP A 215 7.36 11.02 9.86
C ASP A 215 7.58 10.43 8.46
N ALA A 216 7.28 9.14 8.28
CA ALA A 216 7.32 8.49 6.95
C ALA A 216 6.30 9.13 5.98
N ILE A 217 5.09 9.37 6.45
CA ILE A 217 4.04 10.05 5.66
C ILE A 217 4.47 11.49 5.34
N ARG A 218 4.94 12.26 6.33
CA ARG A 218 5.45 13.63 6.12
C ARG A 218 6.59 13.69 5.11
N ASN A 219 7.47 12.69 5.10
CA ASN A 219 8.54 12.61 4.12
C ASN A 219 7.98 12.50 2.69
N CYS A 220 6.96 11.66 2.46
CA CYS A 220 6.32 11.51 1.16
C CYS A 220 5.63 12.80 0.71
N ILE A 221 4.88 13.46 1.59
CA ILE A 221 4.25 14.76 1.27
C ILE A 221 5.30 15.81 0.92
N ALA A 222 6.41 15.86 1.67
CA ALA A 222 7.48 16.82 1.43
C ALA A 222 8.20 16.63 0.10
N ILE A 223 8.44 15.40 -0.35
CA ILE A 223 9.01 15.17 -1.68
C ILE A 223 8.01 15.45 -2.80
N GLY A 224 6.69 15.44 -2.51
CA GLY A 224 5.65 15.66 -3.51
C GLY A 224 5.48 14.50 -4.47
N GLY A 225 5.01 14.78 -5.67
CA GLY A 225 4.70 13.77 -6.68
C GLY A 225 3.29 13.19 -6.48
N ASP A 226 3.15 11.90 -6.66
CA ASP A 226 1.95 11.09 -6.40
C ASP A 226 1.85 10.85 -4.89
N CYS A 227 1.29 11.84 -4.18
CA CYS A 227 1.42 11.97 -2.72
C CYS A 227 0.62 10.92 -1.96
N ASP A 228 -0.61 10.63 -2.37
CA ASP A 228 -1.47 9.63 -1.73
C ASP A 228 -0.85 8.23 -1.87
N THR A 229 -0.47 7.85 -3.08
CA THR A 229 0.13 6.55 -3.37
C THR A 229 1.50 6.36 -2.68
N THR A 230 2.40 7.36 -2.75
CA THR A 230 3.71 7.24 -2.08
C THR A 230 3.57 7.20 -0.56
N ALA A 231 2.65 8.00 0.01
CA ALA A 231 2.38 7.99 1.45
C ALA A 231 1.64 6.72 1.90
N ALA A 232 0.75 6.15 1.07
CA ALA A 232 0.11 4.86 1.34
C ALA A 232 1.16 3.73 1.40
N MET A 233 2.08 3.66 0.45
CA MET A 233 3.16 2.67 0.43
C MET A 233 4.11 2.83 1.62
N ALA A 234 4.62 4.02 1.88
CA ALA A 234 5.54 4.30 2.99
C ALA A 234 4.85 4.11 4.35
N GLY A 235 3.61 4.54 4.49
CA GLY A 235 2.79 4.37 5.69
C GLY A 235 2.53 2.89 6.00
N ALA A 236 2.28 2.07 4.98
CA ALA A 236 2.12 0.62 5.15
C ALA A 236 3.36 -0.06 5.72
N ILE A 237 4.55 0.32 5.25
CA ILE A 237 5.83 -0.22 5.74
C ILE A 237 6.10 0.30 7.15
N ALA A 238 5.89 1.60 7.39
CA ALA A 238 6.14 2.25 8.68
C ALA A 238 5.20 1.72 9.78
N GLU A 239 3.93 1.45 9.48
CA GLU A 239 3.01 0.76 10.39
C GLU A 239 3.58 -0.60 10.84
N ALA A 240 4.02 -1.41 9.89
CA ALA A 240 4.58 -2.73 10.19
C ALA A 240 5.87 -2.63 11.02
N TYR A 241 6.66 -1.59 10.81
CA TYR A 241 7.93 -1.39 11.51
C TYR A 241 7.74 -0.82 12.92
N TYR A 242 6.94 0.23 13.07
CA TYR A 242 6.82 0.97 14.32
C TYR A 242 5.61 0.58 15.18
N GLN A 243 4.53 0.05 14.57
CA GLN A 243 3.22 -0.08 15.20
C GLN A 243 2.59 -1.48 15.05
N LYS A 244 3.41 -2.52 14.81
CA LYS A 244 2.90 -3.87 14.54
C LYS A 244 2.12 -4.49 15.71
N ASP A 245 2.50 -4.18 16.95
CA ASP A 245 1.98 -4.82 18.16
C ASP A 245 0.96 -3.96 18.92
N LYS A 246 0.83 -2.68 18.59
CA LYS A 246 -0.10 -1.75 19.27
C LYS A 246 -0.49 -0.58 18.41
N LEU A 247 -1.66 -0.03 18.67
CA LEU A 247 -2.11 1.22 18.09
C LEU A 247 -1.36 2.40 18.73
N SER A 248 -0.92 3.34 17.91
CA SER A 248 -0.35 4.59 18.39
C SER A 248 -1.43 5.67 18.59
N PRO A 249 -1.21 6.70 19.42
CA PRO A 249 -2.14 7.84 19.54
C PRO A 249 -2.40 8.54 18.19
N PHE A 250 -1.42 8.51 17.29
CA PHE A 250 -1.55 9.04 15.93
C PHE A 250 -2.58 8.25 15.11
N GLU A 251 -2.48 6.94 15.09
CA GLU A 251 -3.41 6.05 14.38
C GLU A 251 -4.81 6.08 15.00
N ASP A 252 -4.89 6.09 16.34
CA ASP A 252 -6.15 6.12 17.09
C ASP A 252 -6.99 7.36 16.74
N LYS A 253 -6.33 8.51 16.58
CA LYS A 253 -6.98 9.75 16.17
C LYS A 253 -7.59 9.66 14.76
N PHE A 254 -6.91 9.01 13.80
CA PHE A 254 -7.47 8.76 12.48
C PHE A 254 -8.67 7.83 12.53
N LEU A 255 -8.58 6.74 13.29
CA LEU A 255 -9.70 5.81 13.48
C LEU A 255 -10.92 6.50 14.09
N TYR A 256 -10.71 7.36 15.08
CA TYR A 256 -11.81 8.02 15.79
C TYR A 256 -12.50 9.11 14.97
N PHE A 257 -11.76 9.93 14.24
CA PHE A 257 -12.29 11.15 13.62
C PHE A 257 -12.52 11.06 12.11
N LEU A 258 -11.81 10.20 11.40
CA LEU A 258 -11.72 10.26 9.94
C LEU A 258 -12.03 8.95 9.23
N ILE A 259 -11.99 7.81 9.92
CA ILE A 259 -12.25 6.49 9.32
C ILE A 259 -13.63 6.00 9.73
N ASP A 260 -14.45 5.63 8.73
CA ASP A 260 -15.77 5.08 8.97
C ASP A 260 -15.74 3.79 9.79
N LYS A 261 -16.74 3.59 10.63
CA LYS A 261 -16.84 2.44 11.52
C LYS A 261 -16.77 1.09 10.80
N GLU A 262 -17.34 1.00 9.61
CA GLU A 262 -17.30 -0.24 8.81
C GLU A 262 -15.86 -0.59 8.39
N VAL A 263 -15.07 0.42 8.02
CA VAL A 263 -13.66 0.27 7.66
C VAL A 263 -12.81 -0.07 8.89
N GLU A 264 -13.06 0.59 10.02
CA GLU A 264 -12.40 0.28 11.29
C GLU A 264 -12.63 -1.18 11.71
N ASP A 265 -13.88 -1.64 11.66
CA ASP A 265 -14.24 -3.01 12.03
C ASP A 265 -13.59 -4.04 11.09
N LEU A 266 -13.45 -3.71 9.82
CA LEU A 266 -12.75 -4.54 8.86
C LEU A 266 -11.24 -4.61 9.15
N ILE A 267 -10.61 -3.49 9.49
CA ILE A 267 -9.20 -3.43 9.88
C ILE A 267 -8.97 -4.30 11.12
N LYS A 268 -9.79 -4.15 12.15
CA LYS A 268 -9.74 -4.97 13.37
C LYS A 268 -9.90 -6.46 13.06
N LYS A 269 -10.88 -6.80 12.21
CA LYS A 269 -11.12 -8.18 11.76
C LYS A 269 -9.92 -8.75 11.03
N PHE A 270 -9.28 -7.97 10.15
CA PHE A 270 -8.08 -8.39 9.43
C PHE A 270 -6.95 -8.76 10.40
N HIS A 271 -6.60 -7.87 11.32
CA HIS A 271 -5.55 -8.10 12.30
C HIS A 271 -5.86 -9.29 13.22
N LYS A 272 -7.11 -9.44 13.65
CA LYS A 272 -7.55 -10.61 14.42
C LYS A 272 -7.39 -11.92 13.63
N THR A 273 -7.76 -11.91 12.36
CA THR A 273 -7.68 -13.11 11.49
C THR A 273 -6.25 -13.60 11.33
N ILE A 274 -5.29 -12.70 11.20
CA ILE A 274 -3.87 -13.05 11.05
C ILE A 274 -3.13 -13.24 12.39
N GLY A 275 -3.84 -13.15 13.52
CA GLY A 275 -3.25 -13.31 14.85
C GLY A 275 -2.36 -12.14 15.30
N SER A 276 -2.54 -10.96 14.74
CA SER A 276 -1.83 -9.74 15.17
C SER A 276 -2.39 -9.22 16.50
N ASN A 277 -1.52 -8.78 17.40
CA ASN A 277 -1.88 -8.23 18.71
C ASN A 277 -2.26 -6.73 18.68
N LYS A 278 -2.17 -6.08 17.52
CA LYS A 278 -2.30 -4.62 17.36
C LYS A 278 -3.55 -4.02 18.00
N PHE A 279 -4.65 -4.74 18.02
CA PHE A 279 -5.95 -4.28 18.52
C PHE A 279 -6.44 -5.01 19.77
N ASN A 280 -5.60 -5.81 20.43
CA ASN A 280 -6.02 -6.63 21.59
C ASN A 280 -6.33 -5.81 22.86
N ASN A 281 -5.96 -4.53 22.90
CA ASN A 281 -6.11 -3.67 24.08
C ASN A 281 -7.13 -2.54 23.88
N ILE A 282 -8.02 -2.68 22.91
CA ILE A 282 -9.08 -1.69 22.62
C ILE A 282 -10.45 -2.27 22.93
#